data_f91f3156736d9985a88034cfdff98a85
#
_entry.id   f91f3156736d9985a88034cfdff98a85
#
_cell.length_a   1.000
_cell.length_b   1.000
_cell.length_c   1.000
_cell.angle_alpha   90.00
_cell.angle_beta   90.00
_cell.angle_gamma   90.00
#
_symmetry.space_group_name_H-M   'P 1'
#
loop_
_entity.id
_entity.type
_entity.pdbx_description
1 polymer ?
#
loop_
_entity_poly.entity_id
_entity_poly.type
_entity_poly.pdbx_seq_one_letter_code
_entity_poly.pdbx_strand_id
1 'polypeptide(L)'
;MALRHVALVVALGLTACAAPLRSFTDLEQARIDEYERAARQILESRGIKGAPPAVRIGDDAALSALARPAAYFTPRTGLADVGRPGRIMINRAVLADDLIAQAVLSHELAHFVLGHGDGRCQSQRHQCEVEAHVASVELLMTGWDLDYGDAVRLQYAYLKSVVLAVRREEPSPSGGAGDPCRELEEFAARFKTASACD
;
A
#
# COMPACT_ATOMS: atom_id res chain seq x y z
N MET A 1 -66.83 -9.84 23.44
CA MET A 1 -66.24 -8.77 22.63
C MET A 1 -64.74 -8.78 22.80
N ALA A 2 -64.01 -9.34 21.83
CA ALA A 2 -62.52 -9.47 21.90
C ALA A 2 -61.91 -8.50 20.90
N LEU A 3 -61.21 -7.48 21.41
CA LEU A 3 -60.44 -6.54 20.61
C LEU A 3 -59.13 -7.23 20.11
N ARG A 4 -59.00 -7.42 18.81
CA ARG A 4 -57.76 -7.86 18.15
C ARG A 4 -56.89 -6.62 17.92
N HIS A 5 -55.75 -6.56 18.62
CA HIS A 5 -54.70 -5.57 18.32
C HIS A 5 -53.91 -6.07 17.13
N VAL A 6 -53.98 -5.36 16.02
CA VAL A 6 -53.14 -5.55 14.84
C VAL A 6 -51.86 -4.74 15.10
N ALA A 7 -50.73 -5.43 15.37
CA ALA A 7 -49.44 -4.79 15.44
C ALA A 7 -48.90 -4.57 14.00
N LEU A 8 -48.88 -3.31 13.60
CA LEU A 8 -48.26 -2.90 12.33
C LEU A 8 -46.72 -2.86 12.52
N VAL A 9 -46.00 -3.88 12.04
CA VAL A 9 -44.55 -3.89 11.99
C VAL A 9 -44.12 -3.06 10.78
N VAL A 10 -43.68 -1.82 11.02
CA VAL A 10 -43.04 -1.00 10.00
C VAL A 10 -41.59 -1.46 9.89
N ALA A 11 -41.30 -2.28 8.88
CA ALA A 11 -39.92 -2.62 8.50
C ALA A 11 -39.28 -1.39 7.82
N LEU A 12 -38.55 -0.59 8.60
CA LEU A 12 -37.64 0.43 8.08
C LEU A 12 -36.48 -0.28 7.40
N GLY A 13 -36.57 -0.43 6.07
CA GLY A 13 -35.50 -0.87 5.24
C GLY A 13 -34.37 0.15 5.27
N LEU A 14 -33.35 -0.12 6.08
CA LEU A 14 -32.04 0.53 5.98
C LEU A 14 -31.39 0.09 4.67
N THR A 15 -31.73 0.73 3.56
CA THR A 15 -30.90 0.72 2.37
C THR A 15 -29.64 1.48 2.71
N ALA A 16 -28.63 0.75 3.23
CA ALA A 16 -27.27 1.24 3.26
C ALA A 16 -26.92 1.56 1.80
N CYS A 17 -26.89 2.84 1.45
CA CYS A 17 -26.33 3.32 0.20
C CYS A 17 -24.84 2.94 0.24
N ALA A 18 -24.50 1.75 -0.26
CA ALA A 18 -23.12 1.43 -0.58
C ALA A 18 -22.69 2.50 -1.59
N ALA A 19 -21.78 3.39 -1.18
CA ALA A 19 -21.19 4.33 -2.10
C ALA A 19 -20.65 3.53 -3.29
N PRO A 20 -20.94 3.92 -4.54
CA PRO A 20 -20.48 3.19 -5.70
C PRO A 20 -18.96 3.08 -5.59
N LEU A 21 -18.44 1.85 -5.70
CA LEU A 21 -17.00 1.62 -5.81
C LEU A 21 -16.52 2.51 -6.96
N ARG A 22 -15.74 3.55 -6.67
CA ARG A 22 -15.23 4.45 -7.70
C ARG A 22 -14.41 3.62 -8.68
N SER A 23 -14.87 3.54 -9.93
CA SER A 23 -14.15 2.87 -11.01
C SER A 23 -12.83 3.58 -11.27
N PHE A 24 -11.83 2.83 -11.67
CA PHE A 24 -10.59 3.38 -12.21
C PHE A 24 -10.88 4.10 -13.54
N THR A 25 -10.13 5.15 -13.84
CA THR A 25 -10.02 5.70 -15.19
C THR A 25 -9.19 4.75 -16.06
N ASP A 26 -9.22 4.90 -17.39
CA ASP A 26 -8.44 4.05 -18.29
C ASP A 26 -6.94 4.10 -17.98
N LEU A 27 -6.41 5.28 -17.62
CA LEU A 27 -5.01 5.45 -17.24
C LEU A 27 -4.69 4.74 -15.92
N GLU A 28 -5.54 4.89 -14.91
CA GLU A 28 -5.39 4.21 -13.63
C GLU A 28 -5.46 2.68 -13.81
N GLN A 29 -6.38 2.22 -14.65
CA GLN A 29 -6.51 0.80 -14.97
C GLN A 29 -5.26 0.26 -15.68
N ALA A 30 -4.71 0.99 -16.64
CA ALA A 30 -3.46 0.59 -17.31
C ALA A 30 -2.30 0.41 -16.32
N ARG A 31 -2.20 1.27 -15.30
CA ARG A 31 -1.18 1.13 -14.24
C ARG A 31 -1.44 -0.04 -13.31
N ILE A 32 -2.71 -0.32 -13.01
CA ILE A 32 -3.07 -1.54 -12.26
C ILE A 32 -2.72 -2.80 -13.05
N ASP A 33 -3.00 -2.81 -14.35
CA ASP A 33 -2.67 -3.95 -15.23
C ASP A 33 -1.16 -4.17 -15.33
N GLU A 34 -0.39 -3.09 -15.40
CA GLU A 34 1.08 -3.14 -15.37
C GLU A 34 1.58 -3.70 -14.04
N TYR A 35 1.08 -3.22 -12.92
CA TYR A 35 1.37 -3.77 -11.60
C TYR A 35 1.06 -5.27 -11.53
N GLU A 36 -0.14 -5.67 -11.96
CA GLU A 36 -0.53 -7.08 -11.91
C GLU A 36 0.37 -7.99 -12.76
N ARG A 37 0.84 -7.49 -13.91
CA ARG A 37 1.81 -8.20 -14.76
C ARG A 37 3.15 -8.32 -14.04
N ALA A 38 3.69 -7.21 -13.53
CA ALA A 38 4.95 -7.17 -12.80
C ALA A 38 4.90 -8.06 -11.55
N ALA A 39 3.82 -7.97 -10.77
CA ALA A 39 3.65 -8.76 -9.57
C ALA A 39 3.59 -10.26 -9.88
N ARG A 40 2.89 -10.70 -10.93
CA ARG A 40 2.89 -12.11 -11.36
C ARG A 40 4.30 -12.58 -11.72
N GLN A 41 5.05 -11.82 -12.50
CA GLN A 41 6.44 -12.14 -12.86
C GLN A 41 7.33 -12.29 -11.61
N ILE A 42 7.18 -11.40 -10.64
CA ILE A 42 7.92 -11.44 -9.37
C ILE A 42 7.56 -12.70 -8.56
N LEU A 43 6.25 -13.01 -8.42
CA LEU A 43 5.83 -14.19 -7.68
C LEU A 43 6.33 -15.48 -8.33
N GLU A 44 6.27 -15.57 -9.65
CA GLU A 44 6.79 -16.70 -10.43
C GLU A 44 8.30 -16.88 -10.22
N SER A 45 9.08 -15.80 -10.33
CA SER A 45 10.54 -15.82 -10.14
C SER A 45 10.96 -16.27 -8.73
N ARG A 46 10.09 -16.05 -7.74
CA ARG A 46 10.30 -16.43 -6.34
C ARG A 46 9.63 -17.75 -5.95
N GLY A 47 8.96 -18.42 -6.89
CA GLY A 47 8.23 -19.65 -6.60
C GLY A 47 7.01 -19.47 -5.69
N ILE A 48 6.51 -18.25 -5.53
CA ILE A 48 5.34 -17.95 -4.72
C ILE A 48 4.08 -18.27 -5.52
N LYS A 49 3.30 -19.22 -5.04
CA LYS A 49 2.05 -19.65 -5.70
C LYS A 49 0.89 -18.72 -5.32
N GLY A 50 0.03 -18.43 -6.29
CA GLY A 50 -1.20 -17.67 -6.08
C GLY A 50 -1.26 -16.37 -6.87
N ALA A 51 -2.32 -15.60 -6.66
CA ALA A 51 -2.49 -14.30 -7.27
C ALA A 51 -1.78 -13.22 -6.43
N PRO A 52 -1.30 -12.12 -7.05
CA PRO A 52 -0.80 -10.97 -6.31
C PRO A 52 -1.93 -10.27 -5.51
N PRO A 53 -1.58 -9.46 -4.50
CA PRO A 53 -2.54 -8.62 -3.80
C PRO A 53 -3.27 -7.70 -4.78
N ALA A 54 -4.60 -7.65 -4.68
CA ALA A 54 -5.40 -6.76 -5.53
C ALA A 54 -5.27 -5.30 -5.06
N VAL A 55 -5.10 -4.37 -6.00
CA VAL A 55 -5.09 -2.93 -5.72
C VAL A 55 -6.52 -2.40 -5.56
N ARG A 56 -6.74 -1.54 -4.58
CA ARG A 56 -8.01 -0.85 -4.30
C ARG A 56 -7.75 0.62 -3.99
N ILE A 57 -8.60 1.49 -4.49
CA ILE A 57 -8.61 2.89 -4.04
C ILE A 57 -9.28 2.94 -2.67
N GLY A 58 -8.57 3.48 -1.68
CA GLY A 58 -9.08 3.71 -0.34
C GLY A 58 -9.46 5.18 -0.15
N ASP A 59 -10.65 5.42 0.35
CA ASP A 59 -11.15 6.75 0.75
C ASP A 59 -11.28 6.82 2.29
N ASP A 60 -10.54 5.97 3.01
CA ASP A 60 -10.64 5.89 4.47
C ASP A 60 -9.76 6.92 5.20
N ALA A 61 -10.03 7.08 6.49
CA ALA A 61 -9.29 8.02 7.33
C ALA A 61 -7.80 7.65 7.48
N ALA A 62 -7.45 6.36 7.33
CA ALA A 62 -6.07 5.91 7.41
C ALA A 62 -5.24 6.46 6.24
N LEU A 63 -5.76 6.37 5.00
CA LEU A 63 -5.10 6.97 3.83
C LEU A 63 -5.06 8.50 3.90
N SER A 64 -6.10 9.12 4.47
CA SER A 64 -6.14 10.58 4.65
C SER A 64 -5.14 11.06 5.68
N ALA A 65 -4.75 10.22 6.65
CA ALA A 65 -3.75 10.52 7.68
C ALA A 65 -2.32 10.23 7.23
N LEU A 66 -2.11 9.58 6.09
CA LEU A 66 -0.79 9.29 5.54
C LEU A 66 -0.29 10.45 4.68
N ALA A 67 1.05 10.66 4.69
CA ALA A 67 1.70 11.58 3.77
C ALA A 67 1.45 11.14 2.30
N ARG A 68 1.32 12.10 1.39
CA ARG A 68 1.11 11.81 -0.03
C ARG A 68 2.44 11.73 -0.79
N PRO A 69 2.57 10.80 -1.74
CA PRO A 69 1.66 9.71 -2.12
C PRO A 69 1.60 8.61 -1.05
N ALA A 70 0.42 8.02 -0.83
CA ALA A 70 0.20 7.08 0.25
C ALA A 70 -0.48 5.79 -0.23
N ALA A 71 0.00 4.69 0.30
CA ALA A 71 -0.60 3.37 0.16
C ALA A 71 -0.29 2.54 1.41
N TYR A 72 -0.96 1.41 1.57
CA TYR A 72 -0.59 0.39 2.55
C TYR A 72 -1.05 -0.99 2.13
N PHE A 73 -0.27 -2.00 2.46
CA PHE A 73 -0.64 -3.39 2.30
C PHE A 73 -1.53 -3.83 3.45
N THR A 74 -2.69 -4.41 3.12
CA THR A 74 -3.57 -5.04 4.10
C THR A 74 -3.44 -6.56 3.97
N PRO A 75 -2.86 -7.25 4.97
CA PRO A 75 -2.79 -8.69 4.97
C PRO A 75 -4.18 -9.31 5.09
N ARG A 76 -4.27 -10.62 4.92
CA ARG A 76 -5.51 -11.33 5.18
C ARG A 76 -5.92 -11.19 6.64
N THR A 77 -7.14 -10.74 6.87
CA THR A 77 -7.73 -10.63 8.20
C THR A 77 -9.08 -11.35 8.25
N GLY A 78 -9.20 -12.30 9.19
CA GLY A 78 -10.45 -13.02 9.43
C GLY A 78 -10.79 -14.12 8.43
N LEU A 79 -11.92 -14.80 8.69
CA LEU A 79 -12.37 -15.96 7.90
C LEU A 79 -12.77 -15.60 6.46
N ALA A 80 -13.25 -14.38 6.22
CA ALA A 80 -13.66 -13.91 4.90
C ALA A 80 -12.50 -13.80 3.91
N ASP A 81 -11.27 -13.66 4.42
CA ASP A 81 -10.06 -13.48 3.61
C ASP A 81 -9.23 -14.77 3.45
N VAL A 82 -9.72 -15.90 3.98
CA VAL A 82 -9.05 -17.20 3.81
C VAL A 82 -8.92 -17.53 2.32
N GLY A 83 -7.69 -17.79 1.88
CA GLY A 83 -7.38 -18.09 0.48
C GLY A 83 -7.12 -16.85 -0.41
N ARG A 84 -7.31 -15.64 0.09
CA ARG A 84 -6.99 -14.39 -0.65
C ARG A 84 -5.60 -13.86 -0.27
N PRO A 85 -4.84 -13.32 -1.22
CA PRO A 85 -3.47 -12.85 -0.98
C PRO A 85 -3.37 -11.53 -0.19
N GLY A 86 -4.49 -10.95 0.26
CA GLY A 86 -4.53 -9.60 0.81
C GLY A 86 -4.84 -8.55 -0.26
N ARG A 87 -4.68 -7.28 0.07
CA ARG A 87 -4.93 -6.17 -0.85
C ARG A 87 -3.99 -5.00 -0.57
N ILE A 88 -3.72 -4.21 -1.58
CA ILE A 88 -3.04 -2.92 -1.47
C ILE A 88 -4.10 -1.84 -1.53
N MET A 89 -4.20 -1.04 -0.47
CA MET A 89 -5.05 0.14 -0.40
C MET A 89 -4.22 1.35 -0.80
N ILE A 90 -4.66 2.11 -1.81
CA ILE A 90 -3.91 3.26 -2.32
C ILE A 90 -4.75 4.53 -2.35
N ASN A 91 -4.10 5.68 -2.16
CA ASN A 91 -4.67 6.97 -2.53
C ASN A 91 -4.63 7.10 -4.07
N ARG A 92 -5.71 7.62 -4.67
CA ARG A 92 -5.81 7.85 -6.12
C ARG A 92 -4.64 8.67 -6.67
N ALA A 93 -4.09 9.60 -5.89
CA ALA A 93 -2.93 10.38 -6.26
C ALA A 93 -1.67 9.54 -6.59
N VAL A 94 -1.56 8.33 -6.04
CA VAL A 94 -0.48 7.38 -6.38
C VAL A 94 -0.53 7.00 -7.86
N LEU A 95 -1.72 6.81 -8.40
CA LEU A 95 -1.91 6.42 -9.80
C LEU A 95 -1.85 7.60 -10.78
N ALA A 96 -1.64 8.83 -10.30
CA ALA A 96 -1.50 10.00 -11.18
C ALA A 96 -0.12 10.11 -11.83
N ASP A 97 0.90 9.43 -11.30
CA ASP A 97 2.28 9.44 -11.80
C ASP A 97 2.81 8.02 -11.93
N ASP A 98 3.39 7.66 -13.09
CA ASP A 98 3.87 6.31 -13.37
C ASP A 98 5.01 5.88 -12.44
N LEU A 99 5.99 6.76 -12.25
CA LEU A 99 7.17 6.47 -11.44
C LEU A 99 6.79 6.31 -9.97
N ILE A 100 5.89 7.18 -9.48
CA ILE A 100 5.37 7.08 -8.12
C ILE A 100 4.57 5.79 -7.96
N ALA A 101 3.72 5.45 -8.93
CA ALA A 101 2.94 4.21 -8.88
C ALA A 101 3.85 2.98 -8.82
N GLN A 102 4.88 2.90 -9.66
CA GLN A 102 5.86 1.81 -9.66
C GLN A 102 6.57 1.69 -8.30
N ALA A 103 7.08 2.79 -7.77
CA ALA A 103 7.80 2.79 -6.48
C ALA A 103 6.91 2.38 -5.31
N VAL A 104 5.69 2.95 -5.22
CA VAL A 104 4.74 2.66 -4.15
C VAL A 104 4.22 1.23 -4.25
N LEU A 105 3.80 0.78 -5.43
CA LEU A 105 3.25 -0.55 -5.60
C LEU A 105 4.30 -1.65 -5.41
N SER A 106 5.56 -1.41 -5.79
CA SER A 106 6.66 -2.32 -5.49
C SER A 106 6.95 -2.41 -3.99
N HIS A 107 6.88 -1.29 -3.26
CA HIS A 107 7.03 -1.27 -1.81
C HIS A 107 5.93 -2.07 -1.10
N GLU A 108 4.66 -1.85 -1.45
CA GLU A 108 3.55 -2.58 -0.87
C GLU A 108 3.58 -4.08 -1.25
N LEU A 109 4.01 -4.40 -2.46
CA LEU A 109 4.24 -5.79 -2.89
C LEU A 109 5.38 -6.43 -2.09
N ALA A 110 6.43 -5.66 -1.74
CA ALA A 110 7.51 -6.15 -0.90
C ALA A 110 7.01 -6.59 0.49
N HIS A 111 6.10 -5.85 1.11
CA HIS A 111 5.47 -6.29 2.35
C HIS A 111 4.77 -7.65 2.20
N PHE A 112 4.08 -7.88 1.09
CA PHE A 112 3.46 -9.17 0.81
C PHE A 112 4.48 -10.29 0.62
N VAL A 113 5.49 -10.06 -0.22
CA VAL A 113 6.54 -11.04 -0.55
C VAL A 113 7.36 -11.43 0.67
N LEU A 114 7.62 -10.48 1.56
CA LEU A 114 8.38 -10.68 2.81
C LEU A 114 7.53 -11.24 3.96
N GLY A 115 6.21 -11.41 3.76
CA GLY A 115 5.31 -11.93 4.79
C GLY A 115 5.07 -10.96 5.95
N HIS A 116 5.15 -9.66 5.71
CA HIS A 116 4.97 -8.62 6.74
C HIS A 116 3.55 -8.55 7.32
N GLY A 117 2.64 -9.38 6.83
CA GLY A 117 1.27 -9.48 7.33
C GLY A 117 1.05 -10.39 8.52
N ASP A 118 2.06 -11.06 9.04
CA ASP A 118 1.98 -12.12 10.07
C ASP A 118 2.02 -11.61 11.53
N GLY A 119 1.94 -10.31 11.75
CA GLY A 119 1.97 -9.69 13.09
C GLY A 119 3.36 -9.26 13.56
N ARG A 120 4.46 -9.75 12.94
CA ARG A 120 5.83 -9.32 13.26
C ARG A 120 6.00 -7.82 13.18
N CYS A 121 5.42 -7.20 12.16
CA CYS A 121 5.54 -5.78 11.89
C CYS A 121 4.73 -4.90 12.86
N GLN A 122 3.92 -5.46 13.73
CA GLN A 122 3.28 -4.69 14.81
C GLN A 122 4.29 -4.21 15.85
N SER A 123 5.30 -5.03 16.17
CA SER A 123 6.35 -4.71 17.14
C SER A 123 7.65 -4.22 16.50
N GLN A 124 7.85 -4.49 15.21
CA GLN A 124 9.08 -4.17 14.46
C GLN A 124 8.79 -3.35 13.20
N ARG A 125 7.85 -2.40 13.30
CA ARG A 125 7.36 -1.64 12.15
C ARG A 125 8.48 -1.00 11.35
N HIS A 126 9.35 -0.24 12.00
CA HIS A 126 10.48 0.43 11.35
C HIS A 126 11.35 -0.57 10.57
N GLN A 127 11.69 -1.71 11.17
CA GLN A 127 12.48 -2.75 10.50
C GLN A 127 11.76 -3.29 9.26
N CYS A 128 10.45 -3.53 9.34
CA CYS A 128 9.66 -3.99 8.20
C CYS A 128 9.59 -2.96 7.07
N GLU A 129 9.47 -1.67 7.39
CA GLU A 129 9.50 -0.60 6.37
C GLU A 129 10.85 -0.56 5.65
N VAL A 130 11.97 -0.58 6.40
CA VAL A 130 13.31 -0.62 5.80
C VAL A 130 13.50 -1.86 4.92
N GLU A 131 13.10 -3.04 5.41
CA GLU A 131 13.16 -4.28 4.63
C GLU A 131 12.34 -4.18 3.33
N ALA A 132 11.14 -3.59 3.39
CA ALA A 132 10.28 -3.40 2.22
C ALA A 132 10.90 -2.41 1.21
N HIS A 133 11.46 -1.29 1.68
CA HIS A 133 12.18 -0.35 0.80
C HIS A 133 13.39 -0.99 0.12
N VAL A 134 14.17 -1.78 0.83
CA VAL A 134 15.33 -2.49 0.26
C VAL A 134 14.87 -3.54 -0.76
N ALA A 135 13.88 -4.35 -0.41
CA ALA A 135 13.37 -5.39 -1.31
C ALA A 135 12.70 -4.81 -2.56
N SER A 136 12.03 -3.66 -2.47
CA SER A 136 11.37 -3.04 -3.61
C SER A 136 12.33 -2.67 -4.75
N VAL A 137 13.60 -2.43 -4.49
CA VAL A 137 14.62 -2.22 -5.54
C VAL A 137 14.73 -3.47 -6.42
N GLU A 138 14.85 -4.66 -5.83
CA GLU A 138 14.89 -5.92 -6.58
C GLU A 138 13.56 -6.19 -7.32
N LEU A 139 12.43 -5.84 -6.70
CA LEU A 139 11.12 -6.00 -7.34
C LEU A 139 10.96 -5.07 -8.53
N LEU A 140 11.45 -3.84 -8.46
CA LEU A 140 11.48 -2.89 -9.59
C LEU A 140 12.32 -3.43 -10.75
N MET A 141 13.48 -3.99 -10.47
CA MET A 141 14.32 -4.62 -11.50
C MET A 141 13.63 -5.81 -12.16
N THR A 142 12.98 -6.68 -11.36
CA THR A 142 12.38 -7.92 -11.86
C THR A 142 11.05 -7.69 -12.57
N GLY A 143 10.18 -6.84 -12.03
CA GLY A 143 8.80 -6.67 -12.52
C GLY A 143 8.63 -5.55 -13.53
N TRP A 144 9.44 -4.49 -13.42
CA TRP A 144 9.40 -3.31 -14.29
C TRP A 144 10.62 -3.15 -15.20
N ASP A 145 11.51 -4.15 -15.19
CA ASP A 145 12.70 -4.20 -16.07
C ASP A 145 13.61 -2.97 -15.94
N LEU A 146 13.67 -2.38 -14.74
CA LEU A 146 14.57 -1.26 -14.47
C LEU A 146 15.99 -1.76 -14.24
N ASP A 147 16.98 -0.97 -14.67
CA ASP A 147 18.34 -1.24 -14.22
C ASP A 147 18.51 -0.95 -12.72
N TYR A 148 19.56 -1.48 -12.12
CA TYR A 148 19.83 -1.33 -10.69
C TYR A 148 19.89 0.13 -10.26
N GLY A 149 20.56 0.99 -11.05
CA GLY A 149 20.72 2.41 -10.72
C GLY A 149 19.39 3.16 -10.77
N ASP A 150 18.55 2.87 -11.76
CA ASP A 150 17.22 3.46 -11.90
C ASP A 150 16.29 2.99 -10.79
N ALA A 151 16.30 1.71 -10.46
CA ALA A 151 15.49 1.16 -9.38
C ALA A 151 15.84 1.80 -8.01
N VAL A 152 17.15 1.95 -7.71
CA VAL A 152 17.61 2.63 -6.50
C VAL A 152 17.21 4.10 -6.49
N ARG A 153 17.40 4.82 -7.61
CA ARG A 153 17.03 6.24 -7.73
C ARG A 153 15.54 6.44 -7.55
N LEU A 154 14.72 5.60 -8.14
CA LEU A 154 13.28 5.67 -8.05
C LEU A 154 12.80 5.46 -6.62
N GLN A 155 13.27 4.40 -5.96
CA GLN A 155 12.88 4.11 -4.58
C GLN A 155 13.38 5.19 -3.60
N TYR A 156 14.58 5.72 -3.82
CA TYR A 156 15.10 6.85 -3.05
C TYR A 156 14.24 8.11 -3.22
N ALA A 157 13.86 8.45 -4.47
CA ALA A 157 13.03 9.62 -4.75
C ALA A 157 11.65 9.50 -4.09
N TYR A 158 11.04 8.31 -4.13
CA TYR A 158 9.80 8.05 -3.42
C TYR A 158 9.96 8.26 -1.91
N LEU A 159 10.93 7.62 -1.28
CA LEU A 159 11.15 7.72 0.16
C LEU A 159 11.44 9.17 0.60
N LYS A 160 12.23 9.91 -0.19
CA LYS A 160 12.46 11.34 0.02
C LYS A 160 11.16 12.16 -0.07
N SER A 161 10.27 11.82 -0.99
CA SER A 161 8.97 12.50 -1.10
C SER A 161 8.11 12.29 0.14
N VAL A 162 8.16 11.10 0.75
CA VAL A 162 7.46 10.79 2.01
C VAL A 162 8.03 11.64 3.15
N VAL A 163 9.36 11.71 3.30
CA VAL A 163 10.03 12.57 4.31
C VAL A 163 9.59 14.03 4.17
N LEU A 164 9.59 14.56 2.95
CA LEU A 164 9.19 15.95 2.70
C LEU A 164 7.70 16.20 2.97
N ALA A 165 6.84 15.23 2.74
CA ALA A 165 5.41 15.34 3.03
C ALA A 165 5.15 15.35 4.54
N VAL A 166 5.78 14.45 5.29
CA VAL A 166 5.65 14.39 6.77
C VAL A 166 6.16 15.68 7.44
N ARG A 167 7.23 16.28 6.92
CA ARG A 167 7.75 17.55 7.47
C ARG A 167 6.85 18.77 7.25
N ARG A 168 5.97 18.73 6.24
CA ARG A 168 5.02 19.82 5.94
C ARG A 168 3.75 19.75 6.78
N GLU A 169 3.42 18.57 7.23
CA GLU A 169 2.31 18.35 8.15
C GLU A 169 2.87 18.42 9.57
N GLU A 170 2.30 19.27 10.42
CA GLU A 170 2.73 19.38 11.84
C GLU A 170 2.77 17.98 12.47
N PRO A 171 3.76 17.71 13.35
CA PRO A 171 3.94 16.37 13.92
C PRO A 171 2.66 15.90 14.58
N SER A 172 2.00 14.91 13.98
CA SER A 172 0.87 14.22 14.60
C SER A 172 1.35 13.60 15.92
N PRO A 173 0.72 13.89 17.06
CA PRO A 173 1.16 13.37 18.36
C PRO A 173 0.95 11.86 18.52
N SER A 174 0.43 11.18 17.53
CA SER A 174 0.25 9.72 17.53
C SER A 174 1.49 9.01 17.00
N GLY A 175 2.38 8.59 17.86
CA GLY A 175 3.61 7.85 17.59
C GLY A 175 3.41 6.44 17.00
N GLY A 176 2.82 6.34 15.82
CA GLY A 176 2.52 5.07 15.15
C GLY A 176 3.10 4.91 13.75
N ALA A 177 3.55 5.99 13.10
CA ALA A 177 4.29 5.90 11.86
C ALA A 177 5.78 5.61 12.16
N GLY A 178 6.47 4.81 11.34
CA GLY A 178 7.93 4.74 11.33
C GLY A 178 8.52 6.16 11.22
N ASP A 179 9.81 6.31 11.49
CA ASP A 179 10.51 7.57 11.24
C ASP A 179 11.01 7.56 9.77
N PRO A 180 10.31 8.23 8.82
CA PRO A 180 10.68 8.16 7.41
C PRO A 180 12.08 8.72 7.14
N CYS A 181 12.56 9.63 8.00
CA CYS A 181 13.90 10.16 7.87
C CYS A 181 14.94 9.09 8.18
N ARG A 182 14.76 8.36 9.27
CA ARG A 182 15.61 7.24 9.65
C ARG A 182 15.56 6.12 8.60
N GLU A 183 14.39 5.84 8.04
CA GLU A 183 14.23 4.88 6.95
C GLU A 183 15.03 5.29 5.70
N LEU A 184 14.99 6.59 5.35
CA LEU A 184 15.78 7.16 4.26
C LEU A 184 17.27 7.06 4.52
N GLU A 185 17.74 7.35 5.74
CA GLU A 185 19.16 7.23 6.14
C GLU A 185 19.65 5.78 6.03
N GLU A 186 18.89 4.82 6.55
CA GLU A 186 19.25 3.39 6.49
C GLU A 186 19.23 2.88 5.04
N PHE A 187 18.26 3.30 4.21
CA PHE A 187 18.24 3.02 2.79
C PHE A 187 19.45 3.62 2.08
N ALA A 188 19.74 4.90 2.31
CA ALA A 188 20.88 5.60 1.71
C ALA A 188 22.21 4.95 2.08
N ALA A 189 22.39 4.54 3.33
CA ALA A 189 23.57 3.80 3.78
C ALA A 189 23.71 2.46 3.07
N ARG A 190 22.61 1.73 2.88
CA ARG A 190 22.59 0.43 2.20
C ARG A 190 23.00 0.52 0.73
N PHE A 191 22.53 1.52 0.02
CA PHE A 191 22.73 1.71 -1.42
C PHE A 191 23.82 2.73 -1.76
N LYS A 192 24.52 3.27 -0.76
CA LYS A 192 25.57 4.29 -0.91
C LYS A 192 25.11 5.51 -1.70
N THR A 193 23.85 5.93 -1.48
CA THR A 193 23.30 7.16 -2.01
C THR A 193 23.50 8.30 -1.02
N ALA A 194 23.37 9.56 -1.47
CA ALA A 194 23.42 10.68 -0.54
C ALA A 194 22.24 10.65 0.41
N SER A 195 22.46 10.67 1.72
CA SER A 195 21.39 10.90 2.67
C SER A 195 21.23 12.41 2.86
N ALA A 196 20.04 12.92 2.73
CA ALA A 196 19.70 14.28 3.08
C ALA A 196 18.32 14.27 3.74
N CYS A 197 18.35 14.04 5.05
CA CYS A 197 17.25 14.41 5.94
C CYS A 197 17.34 15.86 6.42
N ASP A 198 18.26 16.65 5.90
CA ASP A 198 18.45 18.09 6.22
C ASP A 198 17.47 18.98 5.49
#